data_c8136517bc54f827e44a65d9cb8537bd
#
_entry.id   c8136517bc54f827e44a65d9cb8537bd
#
_cell.length_a   1.000
_cell.length_b   1.000
_cell.length_c   1.000
_cell.angle_alpha   90.00
_cell.angle_beta   90.00
_cell.angle_gamma   90.00
#
_symmetry.space_group_name_H-M   'P 1'
#
loop_
_entity.id
_entity.type
_entity.pdbx_description
1 polymer ?
#
loop_
_entity_poly.entity_id
_entity_poly.type
_entity_poly.pdbx_seq_one_letter_code
_entity_poly.pdbx_strand_id
1 'polypeptide(L)'
;MVQDMKDYNVEPENITLSMDTLDKKILELLSVDGRKSYRKISRDLGVSVGTIHNRVDKLTKSGIINKFVPVIDHEKLGYHLTAIIGLEIKGGTVAHLIEKEPFKNNLLAVYDVTGQFDGILIAKFKNTFELNKFIKQLLQEDNVTRTYTQTVLNIVKEELNSSMIDFEE
;
A
#
# COMPACT_ATOMS: atom_id res chain seq x y z
N MET A 1 4.53 12.79 -10.60
CA MET A 1 5.72 13.04 -9.79
C MET A 1 5.90 11.79 -8.96
N VAL A 2 6.69 10.85 -9.44
CA VAL A 2 6.96 9.56 -8.79
C VAL A 2 7.85 9.88 -7.59
N GLN A 3 7.42 9.46 -6.40
CA GLN A 3 8.17 9.63 -5.18
C GLN A 3 9.43 8.76 -5.29
N ASP A 4 10.61 9.36 -5.10
CA ASP A 4 11.91 8.71 -5.17
C ASP A 4 11.86 7.31 -4.56
N MET A 5 12.30 6.32 -5.34
CA MET A 5 12.55 4.97 -4.84
C MET A 5 13.56 5.12 -3.70
N LYS A 6 13.07 4.98 -2.46
CA LYS A 6 13.96 4.82 -1.32
C LYS A 6 14.81 3.58 -1.58
N ASP A 7 16.10 3.72 -1.58
CA ASP A 7 17.03 2.60 -1.61
C ASP A 7 16.62 1.60 -0.53
N TYR A 8 16.16 0.41 -0.97
CA TYR A 8 15.72 -0.65 -0.06
C TYR A 8 16.86 -1.23 0.81
N ASN A 9 18.09 -0.75 0.61
CA ASN A 9 19.29 -1.13 1.37
C ASN A 9 19.67 -0.17 2.51
N VAL A 10 18.83 0.82 2.83
CA VAL A 10 19.04 1.63 4.03
C VAL A 10 18.51 0.81 5.20
N GLU A 11 19.42 0.37 6.09
CA GLU A 11 18.99 -0.15 7.39
C GLU A 11 18.01 0.85 7.99
N PRO A 12 16.81 0.40 8.44
CA PRO A 12 15.89 1.33 9.07
C PRO A 12 16.61 1.93 10.27
N GLU A 13 16.99 3.20 10.17
CA GLU A 13 17.34 3.93 11.38
C GLU A 13 16.19 3.67 12.34
N ASN A 14 16.50 3.10 13.50
CA ASN A 14 15.54 2.84 14.58
C ASN A 14 15.07 4.19 15.15
N ILE A 15 14.37 4.95 14.30
CA ILE A 15 13.59 6.10 14.73
C ILE A 15 12.33 5.50 15.35
N THR A 16 12.48 4.99 16.56
CA THR A 16 11.33 4.77 17.43
C THR A 16 10.80 6.16 17.78
N LEU A 17 10.04 6.74 16.84
CA LEU A 17 9.30 7.97 17.10
C LEU A 17 8.36 7.64 18.26
N SER A 18 8.70 8.14 19.43
CA SER A 18 7.86 7.98 20.61
C SER A 18 6.53 8.71 20.36
N MET A 19 5.54 7.95 19.93
CA MET A 19 4.15 8.40 19.86
C MET A 19 3.58 8.36 21.26
N ASP A 20 2.98 9.44 21.70
CA ASP A 20 2.21 9.44 22.94
C ASP A 20 0.76 8.94 22.71
N THR A 21 0.02 8.76 23.77
CA THR A 21 -1.38 8.29 23.74
C THR A 21 -2.26 9.20 22.88
N LEU A 22 -1.99 10.50 22.83
CA LEU A 22 -2.75 11.44 22.01
C LEU A 22 -2.49 11.22 20.53
N ASP A 23 -1.21 11.00 20.14
CA ASP A 23 -0.82 10.71 18.76
C ASP A 23 -1.52 9.42 18.27
N LYS A 24 -1.52 8.36 19.09
CA LYS A 24 -2.21 7.09 18.79
C LYS A 24 -3.71 7.29 18.56
N LYS A 25 -4.41 7.99 19.46
CA LYS A 25 -5.85 8.28 19.34
C LYS A 25 -6.19 9.13 18.11
N ILE A 26 -5.33 10.06 17.74
CA ILE A 26 -5.51 10.85 16.51
C ILE A 26 -5.40 9.94 15.27
N LEU A 27 -4.38 9.06 15.22
CA LEU A 27 -4.21 8.10 14.13
C LEU A 27 -5.39 7.15 14.02
N GLU A 28 -5.90 6.62 15.13
CA GLU A 28 -7.09 5.78 15.17
C GLU A 28 -8.30 6.48 14.51
N LEU A 29 -8.60 7.69 14.94
CA LEU A 29 -9.72 8.45 14.39
C LEU A 29 -9.56 8.75 12.89
N LEU A 30 -8.34 9.05 12.45
CA LEU A 30 -8.02 9.34 11.05
C LEU A 30 -7.94 8.08 10.18
N SER A 31 -7.61 6.91 10.75
CA SER A 31 -7.63 5.64 10.01
C SER A 31 -9.05 5.17 9.70
N VAL A 32 -10.02 5.50 10.56
CA VAL A 32 -11.45 5.22 10.32
C VAL A 32 -12.07 6.23 9.35
N ASP A 33 -11.75 7.51 9.51
CA ASP A 33 -12.26 8.60 8.65
C ASP A 33 -11.16 9.64 8.41
N GLY A 34 -10.42 9.48 7.32
CA GLY A 34 -9.36 10.42 6.93
C GLY A 34 -9.86 11.84 6.59
N ARG A 35 -11.17 12.05 6.47
CA ARG A 35 -11.80 13.37 6.24
C ARG A 35 -12.35 13.99 7.52
N LYS A 36 -12.20 13.34 8.68
CA LYS A 36 -12.68 13.85 9.95
C LYS A 36 -12.03 15.20 10.26
N SER A 37 -12.83 16.25 10.47
CA SER A 37 -12.29 17.59 10.68
C SER A 37 -11.54 17.68 12.02
N TYR A 38 -10.45 18.45 12.06
CA TYR A 38 -9.68 18.70 13.29
C TYR A 38 -10.53 19.26 14.43
N ARG A 39 -11.57 20.04 14.12
CA ARG A 39 -12.55 20.53 15.11
C ARG A 39 -13.36 19.37 15.73
N LYS A 40 -13.69 18.34 14.93
CA LYS A 40 -14.39 17.15 15.44
C LYS A 40 -13.46 16.30 16.30
N ILE A 41 -12.22 16.05 15.81
CA ILE A 41 -11.19 15.32 16.58
C ILE A 41 -10.88 16.03 17.91
N SER A 42 -10.74 17.35 17.90
CA SER A 42 -10.45 18.13 19.11
C SER A 42 -11.56 18.02 20.17
N ARG A 43 -12.83 17.99 19.75
CA ARG A 43 -13.97 17.75 20.66
C ARG A 43 -13.96 16.33 21.21
N ASP A 44 -13.72 15.33 20.36
CA ASP A 44 -13.74 13.92 20.73
C ASP A 44 -12.61 13.60 21.74
N LEU A 45 -11.46 14.28 21.63
CA LEU A 45 -10.28 14.05 22.48
C LEU A 45 -10.12 15.09 23.61
N GLY A 46 -10.97 16.12 23.69
CA GLY A 46 -10.92 17.12 24.76
C GLY A 46 -9.70 18.05 24.72
N VAL A 47 -9.13 18.31 23.53
CA VAL A 47 -7.96 19.17 23.34
C VAL A 47 -8.24 20.30 22.35
N SER A 48 -7.35 21.30 22.27
CA SER A 48 -7.55 22.41 21.32
C SER A 48 -7.38 21.97 19.85
N VAL A 49 -8.04 22.67 18.91
CA VAL A 49 -7.88 22.43 17.47
C VAL A 49 -6.41 22.65 17.04
N GLY A 50 -5.74 23.65 17.63
CA GLY A 50 -4.32 23.91 17.38
C GLY A 50 -3.44 22.75 17.83
N THR A 51 -3.78 22.09 18.95
CA THR A 51 -3.07 20.89 19.40
C THR A 51 -3.19 19.77 18.35
N ILE A 52 -4.40 19.50 17.85
CA ILE A 52 -4.61 18.47 16.81
C ILE A 52 -3.82 18.81 15.55
N HIS A 53 -3.88 20.07 15.07
CA HIS A 53 -3.14 20.51 13.89
C HIS A 53 -1.64 20.24 14.05
N ASN A 54 -1.05 20.66 15.16
CA ASN A 54 0.38 20.48 15.41
C ASN A 54 0.79 18.99 15.47
N ARG A 55 -0.07 18.14 16.06
CA ARG A 55 0.16 16.70 16.14
C ARG A 55 0.09 16.01 14.78
N VAL A 56 -0.93 16.30 13.99
CA VAL A 56 -1.04 15.76 12.62
C VAL A 56 0.11 16.24 11.74
N ASP A 57 0.50 17.52 11.87
CA ASP A 57 1.66 18.06 11.14
C ASP A 57 2.97 17.35 11.53
N LYS A 58 3.20 17.09 12.83
CA LYS A 58 4.32 16.29 13.33
C LYS A 58 4.31 14.87 12.75
N LEU A 59 3.17 14.17 12.82
CA LEU A 59 3.00 12.81 12.30
C LEU A 59 3.24 12.73 10.78
N THR A 60 2.83 13.77 10.05
CA THR A 60 3.06 13.85 8.60
C THR A 60 4.52 14.15 8.29
N LYS A 61 5.17 15.10 8.97
CA LYS A 61 6.60 15.44 8.79
C LYS A 61 7.51 14.28 9.16
N SER A 62 7.13 13.47 10.13
CA SER A 62 7.87 12.27 10.53
C SER A 62 7.63 11.07 9.61
N GLY A 63 6.74 11.15 8.63
CA GLY A 63 6.41 10.06 7.71
C GLY A 63 5.51 8.96 8.30
N ILE A 64 5.02 9.10 9.53
CA ILE A 64 4.01 8.17 10.09
C ILE A 64 2.71 8.28 9.29
N ILE A 65 2.26 9.49 8.99
CA ILE A 65 1.21 9.73 8.01
C ILE A 65 1.88 10.07 6.69
N ASN A 66 1.92 9.14 5.75
CA ASN A 66 2.50 9.38 4.44
C ASN A 66 1.60 10.28 3.57
N LYS A 67 0.29 9.99 3.54
CA LYS A 67 -0.69 10.71 2.72
C LYS A 67 -2.12 10.40 3.16
N PHE A 68 -3.05 11.28 2.78
CA PHE A 68 -4.48 11.03 2.86
C PHE A 68 -5.00 10.67 1.46
N VAL A 69 -5.57 9.50 1.30
CA VAL A 69 -6.11 9.01 0.02
C VAL A 69 -7.49 8.43 0.23
N PRO A 70 -8.39 8.54 -0.75
CA PRO A 70 -9.65 7.81 -0.71
C PRO A 70 -9.41 6.32 -0.89
N VAL A 71 -10.15 5.48 -0.20
CA VAL A 71 -10.27 4.06 -0.50
C VAL A 71 -11.26 3.91 -1.65
N ILE A 72 -10.80 3.29 -2.74
CA ILE A 72 -11.57 3.16 -3.98
C ILE A 72 -12.15 1.75 -4.06
N ASP A 73 -13.45 1.65 -4.31
CA ASP A 73 -14.13 0.40 -4.64
C ASP A 73 -13.83 0.05 -6.11
N HIS A 74 -12.83 -0.79 -6.31
CA HIS A 74 -12.38 -1.17 -7.65
C HIS A 74 -13.43 -2.03 -8.39
N GLU A 75 -14.26 -2.78 -7.69
CA GLU A 75 -15.33 -3.57 -8.30
C GLU A 75 -16.37 -2.66 -8.97
N LYS A 76 -16.76 -1.56 -8.30
CA LYS A 76 -17.64 -0.54 -8.90
C LYS A 76 -17.03 0.20 -10.09
N LEU A 77 -15.71 0.17 -10.23
CA LEU A 77 -15.00 0.67 -11.42
C LEU A 77 -14.83 -0.39 -12.51
N GLY A 78 -15.44 -1.59 -12.33
CA GLY A 78 -15.40 -2.68 -13.30
C GLY A 78 -14.19 -3.62 -13.17
N TYR A 79 -13.38 -3.52 -12.12
CA TYR A 79 -12.27 -4.44 -11.87
C TYR A 79 -12.77 -5.63 -11.04
N HIS A 80 -13.31 -6.63 -11.73
CA HIS A 80 -13.97 -7.80 -11.09
C HIS A 80 -13.02 -8.97 -10.82
N LEU A 81 -11.77 -8.90 -11.26
CA LEU A 81 -10.83 -10.00 -11.15
C LEU A 81 -9.57 -9.53 -10.43
N THR A 82 -9.28 -10.15 -9.29
CA THR A 82 -8.02 -9.96 -8.56
C THR A 82 -7.13 -11.17 -8.78
N ALA A 83 -5.86 -10.94 -9.08
CA ALA A 83 -4.86 -11.99 -9.23
C ALA A 83 -3.67 -11.74 -8.29
N ILE A 84 -3.14 -12.84 -7.75
CA ILE A 84 -1.85 -12.91 -7.06
C ILE A 84 -0.89 -13.63 -8.00
N ILE A 85 0.20 -12.96 -8.36
CA ILE A 85 1.13 -13.45 -9.38
C ILE A 85 2.52 -13.57 -8.74
N GLY A 86 2.97 -14.82 -8.54
CA GLY A 86 4.35 -15.11 -8.16
C GLY A 86 5.24 -15.02 -9.39
N LEU A 87 6.42 -14.43 -9.25
CA LEU A 87 7.43 -14.29 -10.29
C LEU A 87 8.70 -15.01 -9.89
N GLU A 88 9.27 -15.74 -10.85
CA GLU A 88 10.68 -16.13 -10.82
C GLU A 88 11.43 -15.20 -11.79
N ILE A 89 12.50 -14.55 -11.32
CA ILE A 89 13.31 -13.63 -12.13
C ILE A 89 14.78 -14.05 -12.12
N LYS A 90 15.45 -13.75 -13.22
CA LYS A 90 16.88 -14.03 -13.37
C LYS A 90 17.71 -12.79 -13.10
N GLY A 91 18.10 -12.62 -11.83
CA GLY A 91 18.87 -11.47 -11.38
C GLY A 91 18.04 -10.17 -11.28
N GLY A 92 18.44 -9.27 -10.42
CA GLY A 92 17.75 -8.00 -10.20
C GLY A 92 16.58 -8.08 -9.22
N THR A 93 15.67 -7.13 -9.32
CA THR A 93 14.50 -6.96 -8.47
C THR A 93 13.25 -6.73 -9.33
N VAL A 94 12.07 -6.98 -8.76
CA VAL A 94 10.79 -6.70 -9.45
C VAL A 94 10.45 -5.21 -9.48
N ALA A 95 11.21 -4.37 -8.80
CA ALA A 95 10.93 -2.93 -8.67
C ALA A 95 10.81 -2.22 -10.04
N HIS A 96 11.58 -2.62 -11.05
CA HIS A 96 11.52 -2.03 -12.38
C HIS A 96 10.16 -2.24 -13.08
N LEU A 97 9.37 -3.25 -12.69
CA LEU A 97 8.06 -3.53 -13.29
C LEU A 97 7.02 -2.46 -12.94
N ILE A 98 7.13 -1.83 -11.75
CA ILE A 98 6.15 -0.82 -11.32
C ILE A 98 6.24 0.49 -12.11
N GLU A 99 7.37 0.75 -12.74
CA GLU A 99 7.62 1.97 -13.51
C GLU A 99 7.20 1.85 -14.97
N LYS A 100 7.13 0.60 -15.47
CA LYS A 100 6.81 0.34 -16.88
C LYS A 100 5.32 0.36 -17.16
N GLU A 101 4.94 1.01 -18.24
CA GLU A 101 3.67 0.73 -18.88
C GLU A 101 3.75 -0.63 -19.59
N PRO A 102 2.73 -1.50 -19.48
CA PRO A 102 1.39 -1.23 -18.97
C PRO A 102 1.16 -1.69 -17.52
N PHE A 103 2.18 -2.09 -16.78
CA PHE A 103 2.00 -2.81 -15.51
C PHE A 103 1.43 -1.92 -14.39
N LYS A 104 1.91 -0.69 -14.26
CA LYS A 104 1.58 0.18 -13.12
C LYS A 104 0.09 0.42 -12.89
N ASN A 105 -0.73 0.39 -13.96
CA ASN A 105 -2.16 0.72 -13.85
C ASN A 105 -3.01 -0.42 -13.27
N ASN A 106 -2.48 -1.65 -13.25
CA ASN A 106 -3.17 -2.82 -12.72
C ASN A 106 -2.64 -3.26 -11.36
N LEU A 107 -1.42 -2.83 -11.01
CA LEU A 107 -0.74 -3.26 -9.79
C LEU A 107 -1.27 -2.49 -8.57
N LEU A 108 -1.70 -3.24 -7.55
CA LEU A 108 -2.01 -2.70 -6.22
C LEU A 108 -0.81 -2.76 -5.29
N ALA A 109 -0.05 -3.85 -5.36
CA ALA A 109 1.13 -4.08 -4.55
C ALA A 109 2.16 -4.91 -5.30
N VAL A 110 3.42 -4.67 -5.00
CA VAL A 110 4.57 -5.41 -5.52
C VAL A 110 5.53 -5.62 -4.37
N TYR A 111 5.94 -6.86 -4.16
CA TYR A 111 6.83 -7.26 -3.10
C TYR A 111 8.00 -8.05 -3.67
N ASP A 112 9.23 -7.72 -3.27
CA ASP A 112 10.35 -8.65 -3.32
C ASP A 112 10.20 -9.60 -2.13
N VAL A 113 10.34 -10.89 -2.35
CA VAL A 113 10.11 -11.89 -1.30
C VAL A 113 11.22 -12.93 -1.29
N THR A 114 11.36 -13.60 -0.16
CA THR A 114 12.24 -14.77 -0.02
C THR A 114 11.44 -16.07 -0.20
N GLY A 115 12.05 -17.13 -0.70
CA GLY A 115 11.43 -18.46 -0.82
C GLY A 115 11.28 -18.93 -2.26
N GLN A 116 10.11 -19.44 -2.62
CA GLN A 116 9.88 -20.03 -3.94
C GLN A 116 9.83 -18.99 -5.06
N PHE A 117 9.36 -17.81 -4.76
CA PHE A 117 9.26 -16.69 -5.71
C PHE A 117 10.29 -15.63 -5.36
N ASP A 118 10.73 -14.87 -6.35
CA ASP A 118 11.54 -13.66 -6.17
C ASP A 118 10.65 -12.44 -5.96
N GLY A 119 9.44 -12.46 -6.51
CA GLY A 119 8.48 -11.38 -6.35
C GLY A 119 7.04 -11.85 -6.33
N ILE A 120 6.19 -11.06 -5.65
CA ILE A 120 4.74 -11.24 -5.64
C ILE A 120 4.07 -9.94 -6.07
N LEU A 121 3.18 -10.05 -7.06
CA LEU A 121 2.33 -8.96 -7.52
C LEU A 121 0.89 -9.20 -7.08
N ILE A 122 0.24 -8.15 -6.59
CA ILE A 122 -1.22 -8.13 -6.42
C ILE A 122 -1.79 -7.16 -7.45
N ALA A 123 -2.63 -7.66 -8.34
CA ALA A 123 -3.15 -6.89 -9.46
C ALA A 123 -4.65 -7.07 -9.66
N LYS A 124 -5.31 -6.04 -10.20
CA LYS A 124 -6.73 -6.08 -10.53
C LYS A 124 -6.96 -5.88 -12.02
N PHE A 125 -7.95 -6.61 -12.55
CA PHE A 125 -8.30 -6.63 -13.96
C PHE A 125 -9.82 -6.58 -14.13
N LYS A 126 -10.27 -6.06 -15.28
CA LYS A 126 -11.70 -6.06 -15.61
C LYS A 126 -12.20 -7.45 -16.00
N ASN A 127 -11.35 -8.24 -16.64
CA ASN A 127 -11.69 -9.56 -17.13
C ASN A 127 -10.42 -10.43 -17.33
N THR A 128 -10.66 -11.69 -17.68
CA THR A 128 -9.59 -12.67 -17.94
C THR A 128 -8.76 -12.37 -19.18
N PHE A 129 -9.31 -11.63 -20.15
CA PHE A 129 -8.56 -11.23 -21.33
C PHE A 129 -7.45 -10.22 -20.95
N GLU A 130 -7.77 -9.23 -20.11
CA GLU A 130 -6.78 -8.28 -19.61
C GLU A 130 -5.70 -8.96 -18.76
N LEU A 131 -6.09 -9.88 -17.88
CA LEU A 131 -5.14 -10.69 -17.11
C LEU A 131 -4.20 -11.46 -18.03
N ASN A 132 -4.75 -12.18 -19.03
CA ASN A 132 -3.92 -12.97 -19.96
C ASN A 132 -2.95 -12.08 -20.76
N LYS A 133 -3.39 -10.89 -21.19
CA LYS A 133 -2.52 -9.91 -21.84
C LYS A 133 -1.39 -9.46 -20.92
N PHE A 134 -1.71 -9.15 -19.67
CA PHE A 134 -0.75 -8.73 -18.65
C PHE A 134 0.31 -9.81 -18.39
N ILE A 135 -0.10 -11.09 -18.22
CA ILE A 135 0.83 -12.21 -18.03
C ILE A 135 1.75 -12.40 -19.23
N LYS A 136 1.22 -12.30 -20.46
CA LYS A 136 2.05 -12.40 -21.67
C LYS A 136 3.08 -11.28 -21.75
N GLN A 137 2.75 -10.09 -21.31
CA GLN A 137 3.67 -8.95 -21.28
C GLN A 137 4.75 -9.13 -20.18
N LEU A 138 4.38 -9.66 -19.00
CA LEU A 138 5.37 -10.03 -17.98
C LEU A 138 6.38 -11.04 -18.49
N LEU A 139 5.95 -12.06 -19.23
CA LEU A 139 6.82 -13.06 -19.82
C LEU A 139 7.69 -12.56 -20.97
N GLN A 140 7.46 -11.35 -21.46
CA GLN A 140 8.32 -10.68 -22.45
C GLN A 140 9.43 -9.84 -21.81
N GLU A 141 9.40 -9.67 -20.49
CA GLU A 141 10.48 -9.00 -19.78
C GLU A 141 11.69 -9.93 -19.67
N ASP A 142 12.86 -9.43 -20.05
CA ASP A 142 14.11 -10.21 -20.21
C ASP A 142 14.51 -10.98 -18.95
N ASN A 143 14.16 -10.44 -17.79
CA ASN A 143 14.50 -11.04 -16.49
C ASN A 143 13.38 -11.91 -15.89
N VAL A 144 12.16 -11.90 -16.42
CA VAL A 144 11.06 -12.77 -15.95
C VAL A 144 11.17 -14.14 -16.59
N THR A 145 11.51 -15.15 -15.80
CA THR A 145 11.67 -16.53 -16.28
C THR A 145 10.39 -17.33 -16.19
N ARG A 146 9.55 -17.04 -15.18
CA ARG A 146 8.30 -17.76 -14.95
C ARG A 146 7.29 -16.94 -14.15
N THR A 147 6.01 -17.19 -14.40
CA THR A 147 4.90 -16.62 -13.65
C THR A 147 3.99 -17.71 -13.09
N TYR A 148 3.48 -17.49 -11.87
CA TYR A 148 2.51 -18.36 -11.21
C TYR A 148 1.29 -17.52 -10.84
N THR A 149 0.23 -17.67 -11.59
CA THR A 149 -0.96 -16.84 -11.43
C THR A 149 -2.04 -17.57 -10.65
N GLN A 150 -2.47 -16.98 -9.55
CA GLN A 150 -3.61 -17.42 -8.76
C GLN A 150 -4.71 -16.38 -8.87
N THR A 151 -5.88 -16.79 -9.35
CA THR A 151 -7.07 -15.94 -9.37
C THR A 151 -7.75 -16.00 -8.00
N VAL A 152 -8.01 -14.85 -7.41
CA VAL A 152 -8.72 -14.73 -6.14
C VAL A 152 -10.20 -15.06 -6.39
N LEU A 153 -10.74 -16.04 -5.66
CA LEU A 153 -12.15 -16.42 -5.76
C LEU A 153 -13.03 -15.50 -4.92
N ASN A 154 -12.58 -15.19 -3.69
CA ASN A 154 -13.29 -14.30 -2.77
C ASN A 154 -12.28 -13.44 -2.01
N ILE A 155 -12.54 -12.15 -1.91
CA ILE A 155 -11.79 -11.25 -1.05
C ILE A 155 -12.42 -11.32 0.34
N VAL A 156 -11.76 -11.96 1.29
CA VAL A 156 -12.23 -12.07 2.68
C VAL A 156 -11.96 -10.79 3.44
N LYS A 157 -10.78 -10.19 3.21
CA LYS A 157 -10.35 -8.90 3.76
C LYS A 157 -9.31 -8.27 2.84
N GLU A 158 -9.47 -7.00 2.52
CA GLU A 158 -8.52 -6.21 1.74
C GLU A 158 -8.48 -4.79 2.32
N GLU A 159 -7.66 -4.62 3.35
CA GLU A 159 -7.45 -3.34 4.04
C GLU A 159 -5.95 -3.03 4.07
N LEU A 160 -5.45 -2.41 3.01
CA LEU A 160 -4.01 -2.06 2.90
C LEU A 160 -3.59 -0.94 3.86
N ASN A 161 -4.56 -0.26 4.47
CA ASN A 161 -4.32 0.85 5.42
C ASN A 161 -4.87 0.54 6.82
N SER A 162 -5.04 -0.74 7.19
CA SER A 162 -5.46 -1.06 8.55
C SER A 162 -4.41 -0.57 9.55
N SER A 163 -4.85 0.13 10.57
CA SER A 163 -3.97 0.54 11.67
C SER A 163 -3.47 -0.71 12.39
N MET A 164 -2.20 -1.04 12.21
CA MET A 164 -1.48 -1.99 13.09
C MET A 164 -0.95 -1.26 14.34
N ILE A 165 -1.69 -0.24 14.79
CA ILE A 165 -1.33 0.52 15.97
C ILE A 165 -1.81 -0.29 17.16
N ASP A 166 -0.86 -0.75 17.97
CA ASP A 166 -1.14 -1.39 19.24
C ASP A 166 -1.62 -0.30 20.21
N PHE A 167 -2.90 -0.37 20.57
CA PHE A 167 -3.53 0.57 21.51
C PHE A 167 -3.51 0.05 22.94
N GLU A 168 -2.77 -1.05 23.24
CA GLU A 168 -2.62 -1.51 24.61
C GLU A 168 -1.98 -0.42 25.47
N GLU A 169 -2.66 -0.15 26.60
CA GLU A 169 -2.28 0.83 27.62
C GLU A 169 -1.04 0.39 28.43
#